data_fc27fcc4a645f340638022a130c9b96c
#
_entry.id   fc27fcc4a645f340638022a130c9b96c
#
_cell.length_a   1.000
_cell.length_b   1.000
_cell.length_c   1.000
_cell.angle_alpha   90.00
_cell.angle_beta   90.00
_cell.angle_gamma   90.00
#
_symmetry.space_group_name_H-M   'P 1'
#
loop_
_entity.id
_entity.type
_entity.pdbx_description
1 polymer ?
#
loop_
_entity_poly.entity_id
_entity_poly.type
_entity_poly.pdbx_seq_one_letter_code
_entity_poly.pdbx_strand_id
1 'polypeptide(L)'
;MASALAMGQEKCSDLVLSSLVRARFCELIAPKLKHHQEDLYLMGLLSLMDAILEVPIGVVVEQLPLDPVTKAQLLCAKTDNKTALSPVYELMVAREAGDWGKVTKLGKELNLSLVFVAASFNDALRWAHQLTGAFRPNPS
;
A
#
# COMPACT_ATOMS: atom_id res chain seq x y z
N MET A 1 -6.31 26.96 -16.26
CA MET A 1 -4.92 26.45 -16.26
C MET A 1 -4.44 26.16 -14.84
N ALA A 2 -4.46 27.16 -13.96
CA ALA A 2 -4.02 26.98 -12.57
C ALA A 2 -4.85 25.94 -11.82
N SER A 3 -6.16 25.87 -12.06
CA SER A 3 -7.03 24.90 -11.41
C SER A 3 -6.73 23.46 -11.83
N ALA A 4 -6.37 23.24 -13.08
CA ALA A 4 -6.02 21.90 -13.56
C ALA A 4 -4.70 21.40 -12.93
N LEU A 5 -3.72 22.29 -12.77
CA LEU A 5 -2.47 21.96 -12.11
C LEU A 5 -2.69 21.66 -10.62
N ALA A 6 -3.52 22.45 -9.95
CA ALA A 6 -3.85 22.23 -8.54
C ALA A 6 -4.54 20.89 -8.33
N MET A 7 -5.48 20.53 -9.22
CA MET A 7 -6.17 19.24 -9.15
C MET A 7 -5.22 18.08 -9.38
N GLY A 8 -4.27 18.21 -10.30
CA GLY A 8 -3.24 17.20 -10.53
C GLY A 8 -2.33 17.01 -9.34
N GLN A 9 -1.94 18.11 -8.68
CA GLN A 9 -1.12 18.08 -7.50
C GLN A 9 -1.85 17.44 -6.32
N GLU A 10 -3.13 17.76 -6.13
CA GLU A 10 -3.95 17.16 -5.08
C GLU A 10 -4.09 15.65 -5.29
N LYS A 11 -4.34 15.22 -6.52
CA LYS A 11 -4.45 13.81 -6.85
C LYS A 11 -3.13 13.08 -6.59
N CYS A 12 -2.01 13.70 -6.96
CA CYS A 12 -0.69 13.12 -6.70
C CYS A 12 -0.42 13.01 -5.20
N SER A 13 -0.79 14.04 -4.43
CA SER A 13 -0.63 14.03 -2.98
C SER A 13 -1.46 12.93 -2.31
N ASP A 14 -2.68 12.72 -2.78
CA ASP A 14 -3.55 11.66 -2.28
C ASP A 14 -2.97 10.28 -2.59
N LEU A 15 -2.42 10.10 -3.78
CA LEU A 15 -1.78 8.85 -4.17
C LEU A 15 -0.52 8.58 -3.33
N VAL A 16 0.27 9.61 -3.08
CA VAL A 16 1.47 9.50 -2.23
C VAL A 16 1.06 9.11 -0.82
N LEU A 17 0.05 9.78 -0.26
CA LEU A 17 -0.44 9.44 1.07
C LEU A 17 -0.92 7.99 1.14
N SER A 18 -1.73 7.56 0.17
CA SER A 18 -2.22 6.18 0.10
C SER A 18 -1.06 5.19 -0.03
N SER A 19 -0.06 5.51 -0.82
CA SER A 19 1.14 4.69 -0.99
C SER A 19 1.88 4.50 0.33
N LEU A 20 2.03 5.57 1.11
CA LEU A 20 2.68 5.52 2.42
C LEU A 20 1.87 4.71 3.43
N VAL A 21 0.54 4.87 3.43
CA VAL A 21 -0.34 4.09 4.30
C VAL A 21 -0.23 2.60 3.98
N ARG A 22 -0.26 2.25 2.70
CA ARG A 22 -0.11 0.86 2.25
C ARG A 22 1.23 0.28 2.69
N ALA A 23 2.30 1.04 2.51
CA ALA A 23 3.65 0.61 2.87
C ALA A 23 3.75 0.30 4.37
N ARG A 24 3.30 1.22 5.20
CA ARG A 24 3.39 1.08 6.65
C ARG A 24 2.48 -0.03 7.16
N PHE A 25 1.27 -0.12 6.63
CA PHE A 25 0.35 -1.19 7.00
C PHE A 25 0.97 -2.56 6.73
N CYS A 26 1.50 -2.77 5.53
CA CYS A 26 2.15 -4.03 5.17
C CYS A 26 3.36 -4.32 6.07
N GLU A 27 4.15 -3.29 6.37
CA GLU A 27 5.30 -3.43 7.26
C GLU A 27 4.87 -3.90 8.66
N LEU A 28 3.77 -3.32 9.18
CA LEU A 28 3.30 -3.64 10.53
C LEU A 28 2.74 -5.05 10.65
N ILE A 29 2.12 -5.58 9.60
CA ILE A 29 1.55 -6.92 9.65
C ILE A 29 2.58 -8.01 9.28
N ALA A 30 3.69 -7.63 8.67
CA ALA A 30 4.70 -8.58 8.17
C ALA A 30 5.21 -9.57 9.21
N PRO A 31 5.54 -9.17 10.46
CA PRO A 31 6.05 -10.12 11.45
C PRO A 31 5.08 -11.25 11.77
N LYS A 32 3.78 -10.96 11.77
CA LYS A 32 2.75 -11.97 12.03
C LYS A 32 2.63 -12.97 10.88
N LEU A 33 3.08 -12.58 9.70
CA LEU A 33 3.01 -13.40 8.49
C LEU A 33 4.33 -14.09 8.19
N LYS A 34 5.34 -13.87 9.02
CA LYS A 34 6.70 -14.41 8.84
C LYS A 34 7.34 -13.98 7.52
N HIS A 35 7.01 -12.76 7.08
CA HIS A 35 7.64 -12.13 5.93
C HIS A 35 8.57 -11.01 6.39
N HIS A 36 9.53 -10.68 5.54
CA HIS A 36 10.43 -9.55 5.83
C HIS A 36 9.66 -8.25 5.73
N GLN A 37 9.82 -7.40 6.75
CA GLN A 37 9.13 -6.10 6.80
C GLN A 37 9.48 -5.22 5.61
N GLU A 38 10.74 -5.24 5.19
CA GLU A 38 11.20 -4.44 4.05
C GLU A 38 10.51 -4.83 2.76
N ASP A 39 10.35 -6.13 2.52
CA ASP A 39 9.70 -6.63 1.29
C ASP A 39 8.24 -6.21 1.23
N LEU A 40 7.52 -6.35 2.35
CA LEU A 40 6.11 -5.97 2.39
C LEU A 40 5.93 -4.45 2.36
N TYR A 41 6.84 -3.72 3.00
CA TYR A 41 6.86 -2.26 2.91
C TYR A 41 6.98 -1.81 1.46
N LEU A 42 7.94 -2.38 0.73
CA LEU A 42 8.15 -2.03 -0.67
C LEU A 42 6.97 -2.43 -1.56
N MET A 43 6.36 -3.58 -1.29
CA MET A 43 5.17 -3.99 -2.02
C MET A 43 4.06 -2.94 -1.89
N GLY A 44 3.77 -2.52 -0.66
CA GLY A 44 2.75 -1.50 -0.42
C GLY A 44 3.10 -0.16 -1.05
N LEU A 45 4.35 0.27 -0.88
CA LEU A 45 4.82 1.55 -1.40
C LEU A 45 4.73 1.60 -2.92
N LEU A 46 5.18 0.54 -3.59
CA LEU A 46 5.27 0.52 -5.04
C LEU A 46 3.95 0.19 -5.72
N SER A 47 2.95 -0.27 -4.97
CA SER A 47 1.68 -0.70 -5.55
C SER A 47 0.91 0.42 -6.26
N LEU A 48 1.18 1.68 -5.93
CA LEU A 48 0.57 2.84 -6.59
C LEU A 48 1.58 3.66 -7.39
N MET A 49 2.81 3.17 -7.49
CA MET A 49 3.87 3.96 -8.14
C MET A 49 3.62 4.15 -9.63
N ASP A 50 2.98 3.17 -10.28
CA ASP A 50 2.58 3.30 -11.68
C ASP A 50 1.61 4.47 -11.88
N ALA A 51 0.66 4.63 -10.96
CA ALA A 51 -0.28 5.74 -11.01
C ALA A 51 0.39 7.08 -10.69
N ILE A 52 1.31 7.09 -9.73
CA ILE A 52 2.02 8.31 -9.32
C ILE A 52 2.93 8.81 -10.44
N LEU A 53 3.70 7.89 -11.06
CA LEU A 53 4.67 8.23 -12.10
C LEU A 53 4.08 8.21 -13.50
N GLU A 54 2.85 7.72 -13.64
CA GLU A 54 2.17 7.57 -14.92
C GLU A 54 2.97 6.71 -15.92
N VAL A 55 3.58 5.62 -15.39
CA VAL A 55 4.30 4.64 -16.20
C VAL A 55 3.83 3.23 -15.83
N PRO A 56 3.96 2.24 -16.74
CA PRO A 56 3.58 0.87 -16.41
C PRO A 56 4.38 0.33 -15.23
N ILE A 57 3.74 -0.49 -14.39
CA ILE A 57 4.38 -1.05 -13.20
C ILE A 57 5.63 -1.88 -13.56
N GLY A 58 5.61 -2.55 -14.71
CA GLY A 58 6.78 -3.31 -15.17
C GLY A 58 8.02 -2.47 -15.31
N VAL A 59 7.88 -1.23 -15.78
CA VAL A 59 9.01 -0.30 -15.93
C VAL A 59 9.58 0.05 -14.55
N VAL A 60 8.71 0.25 -13.57
CA VAL A 60 9.13 0.60 -12.21
C VAL A 60 9.91 -0.55 -11.56
N VAL A 61 9.35 -1.77 -11.61
CA VAL A 61 9.93 -2.91 -10.88
C VAL A 61 11.22 -3.43 -11.52
N GLU A 62 11.38 -3.27 -12.83
CA GLU A 62 12.59 -3.72 -13.53
C GLU A 62 13.84 -2.98 -13.06
N GLN A 63 13.68 -1.77 -12.59
CA GLN A 63 14.81 -0.92 -12.20
C GLN A 63 15.17 -1.07 -10.71
N LEU A 64 14.46 -1.92 -9.98
CA LEU A 64 14.64 -2.05 -8.53
C LEU A 64 15.09 -3.45 -8.14
N PRO A 65 16.00 -3.57 -7.17
CA PRO A 65 16.46 -4.87 -6.68
C PRO A 65 15.45 -5.48 -5.70
N LEU A 66 14.29 -5.87 -6.22
CA LEU A 66 13.22 -6.43 -5.40
C LEU A 66 13.34 -7.95 -5.26
N ASP A 67 12.84 -8.47 -4.13
CA ASP A 67 12.64 -9.90 -3.94
C ASP A 67 11.75 -10.45 -5.07
N PRO A 68 12.06 -11.64 -5.61
CA PRO A 68 11.28 -12.19 -6.74
C PRO A 68 9.78 -12.32 -6.48
N VAL A 69 9.37 -12.69 -5.27
CA VAL A 69 7.95 -12.84 -4.93
C VAL A 69 7.27 -11.47 -4.89
N THR A 70 7.92 -10.46 -4.33
CA THR A 70 7.41 -9.10 -4.30
C THR A 70 7.26 -8.56 -5.72
N LYS A 71 8.27 -8.76 -6.55
CA LYS A 71 8.24 -8.34 -7.95
C LYS A 71 7.09 -9.01 -8.71
N ALA A 72 6.96 -10.32 -8.54
CA ALA A 72 5.88 -11.08 -9.18
C ALA A 72 4.51 -10.58 -8.73
N GLN A 73 4.33 -10.29 -7.44
CA GLN A 73 3.06 -9.78 -6.95
C GLN A 73 2.71 -8.43 -7.56
N LEU A 74 3.67 -7.52 -7.65
CA LEU A 74 3.43 -6.21 -8.24
C LEU A 74 3.07 -6.32 -9.72
N LEU A 75 3.70 -7.24 -10.44
CA LEU A 75 3.43 -7.45 -11.87
C LEU A 75 2.07 -8.08 -12.12
N CYS A 76 1.58 -8.95 -11.21
CA CYS A 76 0.33 -9.67 -11.42
C CYS A 76 -0.86 -9.11 -10.64
N ALA A 77 -0.71 -7.96 -9.97
CA ALA A 77 -1.75 -7.43 -9.08
C ALA A 77 -3.09 -7.19 -9.77
N LYS A 78 -3.06 -6.90 -11.08
CA LYS A 78 -4.27 -6.64 -11.86
C LYS A 78 -4.68 -7.82 -12.74
N THR A 79 -4.10 -9.01 -12.50
CA THR A 79 -4.39 -10.21 -13.27
C THR A 79 -4.99 -11.29 -12.37
N ASP A 80 -5.41 -12.40 -12.96
CA ASP A 80 -5.91 -13.53 -12.19
C ASP A 80 -4.81 -14.41 -11.60
N ASN A 81 -3.57 -14.14 -11.95
CA ASN A 81 -2.41 -14.87 -11.41
C ASN A 81 -2.23 -14.54 -9.94
N LYS A 82 -1.85 -15.56 -9.17
CA LYS A 82 -1.66 -15.42 -7.71
C LYS A 82 -0.24 -15.73 -7.31
N THR A 83 0.23 -15.05 -6.26
CA THR A 83 1.51 -15.32 -5.63
C THR A 83 1.27 -15.58 -4.15
N ALA A 84 2.32 -15.93 -3.42
CA ALA A 84 2.24 -16.10 -1.97
C ALA A 84 1.82 -14.80 -1.26
N LEU A 85 2.07 -13.65 -1.85
CA LEU A 85 1.72 -12.35 -1.29
C LEU A 85 0.34 -11.84 -1.72
N SER A 86 -0.36 -12.56 -2.60
CA SER A 86 -1.68 -12.13 -3.08
C SER A 86 -2.69 -11.90 -1.95
N PRO A 87 -2.80 -12.78 -0.94
CA PRO A 87 -3.72 -12.52 0.16
C PRO A 87 -3.39 -11.25 0.94
N VAL A 88 -2.10 -10.96 1.11
CA VAL A 88 -1.65 -9.74 1.80
C VAL A 88 -2.03 -8.50 0.99
N TYR A 89 -1.77 -8.54 -0.30
CA TYR A 89 -2.11 -7.45 -1.21
C TYR A 89 -3.63 -7.21 -1.23
N GLU A 90 -4.40 -8.29 -1.34
CA GLU A 90 -5.86 -8.21 -1.35
C GLU A 90 -6.41 -7.66 -0.04
N LEU A 91 -5.82 -8.05 1.10
CA LEU A 91 -6.20 -7.52 2.41
C LEU A 91 -5.98 -6.00 2.47
N MET A 92 -4.84 -5.55 1.99
CA MET A 92 -4.48 -4.14 1.93
C MET A 92 -5.54 -3.34 1.14
N VAL A 93 -5.86 -3.81 -0.05
CA VAL A 93 -6.82 -3.15 -0.92
C VAL A 93 -8.24 -3.20 -0.33
N ALA A 94 -8.63 -4.34 0.24
CA ALA A 94 -9.95 -4.51 0.85
C ALA A 94 -10.13 -3.58 2.05
N ARG A 95 -9.10 -3.46 2.89
CA ARG A 95 -9.17 -2.56 4.05
C ARG A 95 -9.29 -1.10 3.59
N GLU A 96 -8.53 -0.72 2.59
CA GLU A 96 -8.57 0.63 2.02
C GLU A 96 -9.95 0.95 1.45
N ALA A 97 -10.57 -0.02 0.79
CA ALA A 97 -11.91 0.13 0.20
C ALA A 97 -13.05 0.03 1.22
N GLY A 98 -12.75 -0.38 2.45
CA GLY A 98 -13.78 -0.58 3.46
C GLY A 98 -14.63 -1.82 3.25
N ASP A 99 -14.11 -2.79 2.51
CA ASP A 99 -14.81 -4.06 2.26
C ASP A 99 -14.59 -5.01 3.43
N TRP A 100 -15.38 -4.83 4.47
CA TRP A 100 -15.21 -5.54 5.74
C TRP A 100 -15.46 -7.06 5.62
N GLY A 101 -16.33 -7.48 4.72
CA GLY A 101 -16.54 -8.91 4.46
C GLY A 101 -15.28 -9.57 3.94
N LYS A 102 -14.62 -8.92 2.98
CA LYS A 102 -13.38 -9.43 2.40
C LYS A 102 -12.23 -9.33 3.40
N VAL A 103 -12.17 -8.25 4.19
CA VAL A 103 -11.16 -8.09 5.25
C VAL A 103 -11.28 -9.23 6.26
N THR A 104 -12.49 -9.58 6.68
CA THR A 104 -12.73 -10.67 7.62
C THR A 104 -12.27 -12.01 7.04
N LYS A 105 -12.65 -12.28 5.80
CA LYS A 105 -12.28 -13.52 5.13
C LYS A 105 -10.77 -13.66 4.99
N LEU A 106 -10.11 -12.62 4.49
CA LEU A 106 -8.66 -12.62 4.29
C LEU A 106 -7.90 -12.64 5.62
N GLY A 107 -8.43 -11.95 6.63
CA GLY A 107 -7.84 -11.99 7.97
C GLY A 107 -7.83 -13.41 8.53
N LYS A 108 -8.90 -14.16 8.33
CA LYS A 108 -8.95 -15.57 8.76
C LYS A 108 -7.94 -16.41 8.00
N GLU A 109 -7.84 -16.22 6.69
CA GLU A 109 -6.86 -16.95 5.87
C GLU A 109 -5.43 -16.67 6.31
N LEU A 110 -5.15 -15.44 6.69
CA LEU A 110 -3.80 -15.01 7.11
C LEU A 110 -3.58 -15.17 8.61
N ASN A 111 -4.60 -15.64 9.33
CA ASN A 111 -4.55 -15.81 10.79
C ASN A 111 -4.28 -14.48 11.52
N LEU A 112 -4.93 -13.42 11.05
CA LEU A 112 -4.85 -12.08 11.64
C LEU A 112 -6.22 -11.72 12.22
N SER A 113 -6.24 -11.22 13.47
CA SER A 113 -7.48 -10.75 14.08
C SER A 113 -7.92 -9.42 13.45
N LEU A 114 -9.22 -9.17 13.45
CA LEU A 114 -9.77 -7.89 12.98
C LEU A 114 -9.24 -6.72 13.79
N VAL A 115 -9.09 -6.93 15.11
CA VAL A 115 -8.54 -5.88 15.98
C VAL A 115 -7.13 -5.50 15.57
N PHE A 116 -6.29 -6.51 15.29
CA PHE A 116 -4.91 -6.29 14.86
C PHE A 116 -4.85 -5.58 13.51
N VAL A 117 -5.69 -6.00 12.56
CA VAL A 117 -5.76 -5.36 11.23
C VAL A 117 -6.18 -3.91 11.37
N ALA A 118 -7.23 -3.64 12.17
CA ALA A 118 -7.73 -2.28 12.38
C ALA A 118 -6.69 -1.40 13.05
N ALA A 119 -6.02 -1.91 14.08
CA ALA A 119 -5.00 -1.17 14.81
C ALA A 119 -3.80 -0.84 13.91
N SER A 120 -3.37 -1.82 13.12
CA SER A 120 -2.25 -1.65 12.20
C SER A 120 -2.56 -0.60 11.14
N PHE A 121 -3.78 -0.61 10.61
CA PHE A 121 -4.19 0.38 9.61
C PHE A 121 -4.28 1.78 10.22
N ASN A 122 -4.83 1.90 11.42
CA ASN A 122 -4.90 3.19 12.11
C ASN A 122 -3.50 3.74 12.41
N ASP A 123 -2.57 2.88 12.82
CA ASP A 123 -1.18 3.29 13.04
C ASP A 123 -0.54 3.77 11.75
N ALA A 124 -0.81 3.06 10.66
CA ALA A 124 -0.29 3.45 9.34
C ALA A 124 -0.83 4.81 8.90
N LEU A 125 -2.13 5.05 9.12
CA LEU A 125 -2.74 6.35 8.82
C LEU A 125 -2.09 7.48 9.61
N ARG A 126 -1.91 7.27 10.90
CA ARG A 126 -1.27 8.27 11.76
C ARG A 126 0.16 8.57 11.31
N TRP A 127 0.92 7.51 11.07
CA TRP A 127 2.30 7.63 10.62
C TRP A 127 2.40 8.42 9.31
N ALA A 128 1.55 8.07 8.34
CA ALA A 128 1.55 8.72 7.03
C ALA A 128 1.16 10.20 7.14
N HIS A 129 0.15 10.51 7.96
CA HIS A 129 -0.26 11.90 8.17
C HIS A 129 0.81 12.71 8.88
N GLN A 130 1.51 12.14 9.84
CA GLN A 130 2.61 12.82 10.50
C GLN A 130 3.74 13.10 9.52
N LEU A 131 4.05 12.12 8.68
CA LEU A 131 5.13 12.24 7.70
C LEU A 131 4.82 13.31 6.65
N THR A 132 3.61 13.29 6.10
CA THR A 132 3.19 14.27 5.09
C THR A 132 2.90 15.63 5.70
N GLY A 133 2.40 15.67 6.92
CA GLY A 133 2.15 16.90 7.64
C GLY A 133 3.40 17.73 7.89
N ALA A 134 4.57 17.06 8.00
CA ALA A 134 5.84 17.75 8.18
C ALA A 134 6.22 18.60 6.97
N PHE A 135 5.66 18.30 5.81
CA PHE A 135 5.95 19.01 4.56
C PHE A 135 4.89 20.04 4.19
N ARG A 136 3.82 20.15 4.99
CA ARG A 136 2.77 21.12 4.73
C ARG A 136 3.06 22.42 5.46
N PRO A 137 2.88 23.57 4.80
CA PRO A 137 2.92 24.84 5.51
C PRO A 137 1.84 24.84 6.59
N ASN A 138 2.18 25.36 7.76
CA ASN A 138 1.24 25.39 8.86
C ASN A 138 0.03 26.26 8.46
N PRO A 139 -1.19 25.71 8.48
CA PRO A 139 -2.35 26.46 8.02
C PRO A 139 -2.85 27.53 8.98
N SER A 140 -2.31 27.60 10.18
CA SER A 140 -2.75 28.59 11.17
C SER A 140 -2.38 30.01 10.79
#